data_86802a6a79ab238e60c843411b1b51b0
#
_entry.id   86802a6a79ab238e60c843411b1b51b0
#
_cell.length_a   1.000
_cell.length_b   1.000
_cell.length_c   1.000
_cell.angle_alpha   90.00
_cell.angle_beta   90.00
_cell.angle_gamma   90.00
#
_symmetry.space_group_name_H-M   'P 1'
#
loop_
_entity.id
_entity.type
_entity.pdbx_description
1 polymer ?
#
loop_
_entity_poly.entity_id
_entity_poly.type
_entity_poly.pdbx_seq_one_letter_code
_entity_poly.pdbx_strand_id
1 'polypeptide(L)'
;KKIDDLDFEYKKKIFHTFARIYETQVGMAISDPFKVNVFKTATFFKKEDKPKKKNTGKIDFEEWNFDRIKQIIDTVPFEPYQLMFKLMAETSCRPSEARAAQRKNFHFKRNIPVFEVTNSVDYKKGLAPPKTEAGYRELEISASLKDQLIDYMNTLPEDQQCIFLNSKDKFHDLSNMIDALDKAVESLNLKLPVARKTYFFRHWNVSYWCYQGKYTNPFDLATHMGDLDLKFINTNYIKKYSVSKESVKYS
;
A
#
# COMPACT_ATOMS: atom_id res chain seq x y z
N LYS A 1 1.43 24.98 -20.99
CA LYS A 1 2.20 25.01 -19.72
C LYS A 1 3.66 24.88 -20.06
N LYS A 2 4.51 25.77 -19.58
CA LYS A 2 5.96 25.66 -19.76
C LYS A 2 6.46 24.46 -18.94
N ILE A 3 7.55 23.81 -19.39
CA ILE A 3 8.14 22.64 -18.67
C ILE A 3 8.51 23.02 -17.22
N ASP A 4 8.87 24.29 -16.99
CA ASP A 4 9.22 24.79 -15.67
C ASP A 4 8.08 24.75 -14.65
N ASP A 5 6.82 24.77 -15.11
CA ASP A 5 5.61 24.71 -14.26
C ASP A 5 5.20 23.27 -13.91
N LEU A 6 5.94 22.27 -14.36
CA LEU A 6 5.63 20.88 -14.13
C LEU A 6 6.27 20.38 -12.82
N ASP A 7 5.61 19.40 -12.20
CA ASP A 7 6.17 18.68 -11.05
C ASP A 7 7.50 17.97 -11.41
N PHE A 8 8.41 17.90 -10.45
CA PHE A 8 9.74 17.29 -10.60
C PHE A 8 9.70 15.86 -11.14
N GLU A 9 8.81 15.00 -10.62
CA GLU A 9 8.70 13.62 -11.09
C GLU A 9 8.14 13.53 -12.50
N TYR A 10 7.29 14.48 -12.89
CA TYR A 10 6.76 14.56 -14.24
C TYR A 10 7.83 15.04 -15.25
N LYS A 11 8.62 16.06 -14.87
CA LYS A 11 9.81 16.49 -15.63
C LYS A 11 10.75 15.32 -15.88
N LYS A 12 11.07 14.56 -14.84
CA LYS A 12 11.93 13.39 -14.91
C LYS A 12 11.38 12.32 -15.85
N LYS A 13 10.07 12.05 -15.83
CA LYS A 13 9.43 11.11 -16.76
C LYS A 13 9.56 11.56 -18.22
N ILE A 14 9.37 12.84 -18.48
CA ILE A 14 9.54 13.42 -19.83
C ILE A 14 10.97 13.17 -20.33
N PHE A 15 11.99 13.51 -19.53
CA PHE A 15 13.38 13.30 -19.90
C PHE A 15 13.74 11.83 -20.12
N HIS A 16 13.26 10.92 -19.26
CA HIS A 16 13.45 9.48 -19.48
C HIS A 16 12.78 8.98 -20.75
N THR A 17 11.62 9.52 -21.10
CA THR A 17 10.93 9.18 -22.36
C THR A 17 11.75 9.64 -23.57
N PHE A 18 12.26 10.86 -23.56
CA PHE A 18 13.14 11.34 -24.62
C PHE A 18 14.44 10.54 -24.71
N ALA A 19 15.05 10.17 -23.59
CA ALA A 19 16.23 9.31 -23.58
C ALA A 19 15.98 7.96 -24.26
N ARG A 20 14.81 7.35 -23.99
CA ARG A 20 14.41 6.07 -24.64
C ARG A 20 14.11 6.24 -26.12
N ILE A 21 13.41 7.32 -26.53
CA ILE A 21 13.14 7.60 -27.94
C ILE A 21 14.47 7.80 -28.69
N TYR A 22 15.39 8.57 -28.13
CA TYR A 22 16.72 8.78 -28.68
C TYR A 22 17.48 7.46 -28.85
N GLU A 23 17.48 6.58 -27.86
CA GLU A 23 18.12 5.25 -27.95
C GLU A 23 17.49 4.38 -29.03
N THR A 24 16.16 4.40 -29.15
CA THR A 24 15.46 3.58 -30.14
C THR A 24 15.67 4.11 -31.58
N GLN A 25 15.62 5.42 -31.77
CA GLN A 25 15.70 6.03 -33.11
C GLN A 25 17.14 6.20 -33.59
N VAL A 26 18.05 6.55 -32.69
CA VAL A 26 19.46 6.85 -33.03
C VAL A 26 20.34 5.62 -32.88
N GLY A 27 20.06 4.75 -31.89
CA GLY A 27 20.82 3.52 -31.66
C GLY A 27 20.62 2.48 -32.78
N MET A 28 19.47 2.46 -33.45
CA MET A 28 19.20 1.58 -34.59
C MET A 28 19.82 2.09 -35.92
N ALA A 29 20.10 3.38 -36.02
CA ALA A 29 20.50 3.98 -37.30
C ALA A 29 22.01 4.13 -37.47
N ILE A 30 22.84 4.02 -36.43
CA ILE A 30 24.25 4.41 -36.54
C ILE A 30 25.13 3.59 -35.58
N SER A 31 26.01 2.80 -36.19
CA SER A 31 27.11 2.05 -35.53
C SER A 31 28.31 2.92 -35.14
N ASP A 32 28.07 4.15 -34.69
CA ASP A 32 29.13 5.07 -34.27
C ASP A 32 29.40 4.93 -32.79
N PRO A 33 30.55 4.38 -32.35
CA PRO A 33 30.88 4.19 -30.96
C PRO A 33 31.04 5.50 -30.15
N PHE A 34 31.10 6.65 -30.82
CA PHE A 34 31.25 7.97 -30.21
C PHE A 34 29.93 8.70 -29.93
N LYS A 35 28.77 8.12 -30.29
CA LYS A 35 27.49 8.77 -30.03
C LYS A 35 27.04 8.52 -28.60
N VAL A 36 27.15 9.55 -27.81
CA VAL A 36 26.70 9.60 -26.42
C VAL A 36 25.26 10.06 -26.37
N ASN A 37 24.41 9.29 -25.68
CA ASN A 37 23.03 9.74 -25.40
C ASN A 37 23.09 10.91 -24.40
N VAL A 38 22.96 12.13 -24.92
CA VAL A 38 23.01 13.38 -24.14
C VAL A 38 21.97 13.43 -23.00
N PHE A 39 20.84 12.72 -23.16
CA PHE A 39 19.82 12.63 -22.11
C PHE A 39 20.22 11.71 -20.96
N LYS A 40 21.12 10.75 -21.19
CA LYS A 40 21.66 9.89 -20.13
C LYS A 40 22.85 10.52 -19.40
N THR A 41 23.69 11.24 -20.14
CA THR A 41 24.91 11.84 -19.59
C THR A 41 24.69 13.22 -18.99
N ALA A 42 23.67 13.96 -19.47
CA ALA A 42 23.33 15.23 -18.88
C ALA A 42 22.66 15.04 -17.50
N THR A 43 23.26 15.56 -16.47
CA THR A 43 22.69 15.64 -15.13
C THR A 43 21.66 16.78 -15.08
N PHE A 44 20.53 16.61 -15.78
CA PHE A 44 19.45 17.61 -15.78
C PHE A 44 18.78 17.81 -14.43
N PHE A 45 18.97 16.84 -13.53
CA PHE A 45 18.40 16.89 -12.18
C PHE A 45 19.53 16.71 -11.17
N LYS A 46 19.89 17.77 -10.48
CA LYS A 46 20.80 17.68 -9.34
C LYS A 46 20.10 17.01 -8.17
N LYS A 47 20.90 16.40 -7.30
CA LYS A 47 20.38 15.77 -6.06
C LYS A 47 19.61 16.78 -5.18
N GLU A 48 20.00 18.04 -5.28
CA GLU A 48 19.41 19.18 -4.57
C GLU A 48 18.01 19.54 -5.11
N ASP A 49 17.74 19.26 -6.39
CA ASP A 49 16.43 19.52 -7.03
C ASP A 49 15.34 18.54 -6.60
N LYS A 50 15.70 17.47 -5.89
CA LYS A 50 14.69 16.54 -5.36
C LYS A 50 13.95 17.24 -4.24
N PRO A 51 12.62 17.37 -4.35
CA PRO A 51 11.83 17.85 -3.23
C PRO A 51 12.18 16.99 -2.01
N LYS A 52 12.55 17.64 -0.90
CA LYS A 52 12.76 16.94 0.37
C LYS A 52 11.52 16.10 0.61
N LYS A 53 11.68 14.77 0.65
CA LYS A 53 10.56 13.87 1.01
C LYS A 53 9.98 14.46 2.29
N LYS A 54 8.70 14.84 2.25
CA LYS A 54 7.98 15.19 3.47
C LYS A 54 8.16 14.00 4.39
N ASN A 55 8.95 14.17 5.46
CA ASN A 55 9.04 13.16 6.49
C ASN A 55 7.62 12.99 7.01
N THR A 56 7.00 11.87 6.66
CA THR A 56 5.81 11.43 7.36
C THR A 56 6.25 11.24 8.79
N GLY A 57 5.70 12.04 9.70
CA GLY A 57 6.01 11.96 11.11
C GLY A 57 5.89 10.53 11.63
N LYS A 58 6.45 10.27 12.78
CA LYS A 58 6.19 9.02 13.50
C LYS A 58 4.70 9.01 13.86
N ILE A 59 4.00 7.87 13.64
CA ILE A 59 2.61 7.73 14.12
C ILE A 59 2.66 7.70 15.64
N ASP A 60 1.87 8.53 16.26
CA ASP A 60 1.64 8.50 17.70
C ASP A 60 0.54 7.47 17.98
N PHE A 61 0.87 6.39 18.67
CA PHE A 61 -0.09 5.30 18.95
C PHE A 61 -0.96 5.56 20.16
N GLU A 62 -0.70 6.59 20.95
CA GLU A 62 -1.65 7.06 21.97
C GLU A 62 -2.84 7.77 21.28
N GLU A 63 -2.56 8.60 20.29
CA GLU A 63 -3.58 9.26 19.46
C GLU A 63 -4.23 8.28 18.46
N TRP A 64 -3.42 7.49 17.75
CA TRP A 64 -3.83 6.59 16.66
C TRP A 64 -3.89 5.12 17.12
N ASN A 65 -4.62 4.88 18.22
CA ASN A 65 -4.84 3.55 18.79
C ASN A 65 -5.91 2.76 18.01
N PHE A 66 -6.16 1.52 18.41
CA PHE A 66 -7.16 0.65 17.79
C PHE A 66 -8.56 1.24 17.77
N ASP A 67 -8.99 1.87 18.88
CA ASP A 67 -10.33 2.44 18.99
C ASP A 67 -10.50 3.58 18.01
N ARG A 68 -9.48 4.41 17.83
CA ARG A 68 -9.47 5.48 16.82
C ARG A 68 -9.54 4.93 15.40
N ILE A 69 -8.78 3.89 15.08
CA ILE A 69 -8.83 3.24 13.77
C ILE A 69 -10.20 2.63 13.52
N LYS A 70 -10.74 1.92 14.51
CA LYS A 70 -12.09 1.37 14.45
C LYS A 70 -13.14 2.46 14.23
N GLN A 71 -13.09 3.54 15.00
CA GLN A 71 -13.99 4.67 14.87
C GLN A 71 -13.98 5.26 13.46
N ILE A 72 -12.80 5.47 12.87
CA ILE A 72 -12.67 5.98 11.49
C ILE A 72 -13.33 5.02 10.50
N ILE A 73 -13.05 3.73 10.61
CA ILE A 73 -13.60 2.74 9.68
C ILE A 73 -15.12 2.65 9.82
N ASP A 74 -15.64 2.63 11.03
CA ASP A 74 -17.09 2.53 11.29
C ASP A 74 -17.85 3.80 10.87
N THR A 75 -17.16 4.96 10.76
CA THR A 75 -17.72 6.20 10.26
C THR A 75 -17.82 6.23 8.72
N VAL A 76 -17.12 5.36 8.00
CA VAL A 76 -17.23 5.26 6.53
C VAL A 76 -18.63 4.76 6.18
N PRO A 77 -19.44 5.47 5.36
CA PRO A 77 -20.86 5.16 5.18
C PRO A 77 -21.14 3.96 4.26
N PHE A 78 -20.11 3.33 3.69
CA PHE A 78 -20.24 2.27 2.70
C PHE A 78 -19.54 0.99 3.17
N GLU A 79 -20.34 -0.04 3.49
CA GLU A 79 -19.89 -1.29 4.09
C GLU A 79 -18.73 -1.98 3.34
N PRO A 80 -18.74 -2.10 1.99
CA PRO A 80 -17.60 -2.68 1.28
C PRO A 80 -16.27 -1.94 1.54
N TYR A 81 -16.31 -0.61 1.71
CA TYR A 81 -15.10 0.15 2.05
C TYR A 81 -14.69 -0.08 3.50
N GLN A 82 -15.65 -0.18 4.43
CA GLN A 82 -15.35 -0.54 5.82
C GLN A 82 -14.63 -1.89 5.89
N LEU A 83 -15.15 -2.91 5.21
CA LEU A 83 -14.55 -4.25 5.19
C LEU A 83 -13.17 -4.27 4.55
N MET A 84 -12.97 -3.55 3.42
CA MET A 84 -11.65 -3.40 2.82
C MET A 84 -10.66 -2.69 3.74
N PHE A 85 -11.09 -1.64 4.44
CA PHE A 85 -10.24 -0.93 5.41
C PHE A 85 -9.94 -1.79 6.64
N LYS A 86 -10.92 -2.54 7.17
CA LYS A 86 -10.69 -3.53 8.25
C LYS A 86 -9.68 -4.58 7.81
N LEU A 87 -9.83 -5.13 6.62
CA LEU A 87 -8.90 -6.11 6.07
C LEU A 87 -7.47 -5.54 5.97
N MET A 88 -7.31 -4.32 5.47
CA MET A 88 -6.00 -3.66 5.44
C MET A 88 -5.45 -3.33 6.83
N ALA A 89 -6.30 -2.93 7.77
CA ALA A 89 -5.90 -2.60 9.14
C ALA A 89 -5.47 -3.81 9.94
N GLU A 90 -6.07 -4.97 9.71
CA GLU A 90 -5.69 -6.21 10.40
C GLU A 90 -4.51 -6.93 9.74
N THR A 91 -4.49 -6.98 8.41
CA THR A 91 -3.55 -7.83 7.67
C THR A 91 -2.40 -7.08 7.03
N SER A 92 -2.45 -5.77 7.00
CA SER A 92 -1.54 -4.92 6.22
C SER A 92 -1.48 -5.23 4.72
N CYS A 93 -2.46 -5.90 4.13
CA CYS A 93 -2.52 -6.11 2.69
C CYS A 93 -2.56 -4.78 1.92
N ARG A 94 -2.14 -4.80 0.65
CA ARG A 94 -2.18 -3.61 -0.19
C ARG A 94 -3.61 -3.26 -0.59
N PRO A 95 -3.95 -1.98 -0.84
CA PRO A 95 -5.29 -1.61 -1.31
C PRO A 95 -5.72 -2.36 -2.58
N SER A 96 -4.77 -2.64 -3.48
CA SER A 96 -5.05 -3.41 -4.70
C SER A 96 -5.32 -4.90 -4.41
N GLU A 97 -4.73 -5.47 -3.36
CA GLU A 97 -4.95 -6.83 -2.90
C GLU A 97 -6.31 -6.95 -2.20
N ALA A 98 -6.65 -6.02 -1.31
CA ALA A 98 -7.96 -5.97 -0.66
C ALA A 98 -9.10 -5.87 -1.69
N ARG A 99 -8.97 -5.00 -2.69
CA ARG A 99 -9.94 -4.85 -3.78
C ARG A 99 -10.09 -6.10 -4.65
N ALA A 100 -9.03 -6.91 -4.77
CA ALA A 100 -8.99 -8.13 -5.57
C ALA A 100 -9.46 -9.38 -4.81
N ALA A 101 -9.89 -9.24 -3.56
CA ALA A 101 -10.26 -10.36 -2.72
C ALA A 101 -11.43 -11.17 -3.32
N GLN A 102 -11.28 -12.50 -3.34
CA GLN A 102 -12.25 -13.45 -3.87
C GLN A 102 -12.72 -14.39 -2.77
N ARG A 103 -13.92 -14.97 -2.92
CA ARG A 103 -14.47 -15.95 -1.95
C ARG A 103 -13.46 -17.06 -1.62
N LYS A 104 -12.81 -17.62 -2.64
CA LYS A 104 -11.83 -18.71 -2.50
C LYS A 104 -10.56 -18.33 -1.72
N ASN A 105 -10.29 -17.04 -1.56
CA ASN A 105 -9.11 -16.55 -0.84
C ASN A 105 -9.28 -16.58 0.69
N PHE A 106 -10.48 -16.87 1.19
CA PHE A 106 -10.76 -16.88 2.62
C PHE A 106 -10.90 -18.30 3.15
N HIS A 107 -10.00 -18.71 4.03
CA HIS A 107 -9.98 -20.03 4.65
C HIS A 107 -10.55 -19.99 6.06
N PHE A 108 -11.86 -19.78 6.17
CA PHE A 108 -12.56 -19.58 7.45
C PHE A 108 -12.67 -20.83 8.34
N LYS A 109 -12.50 -22.03 7.77
CA LYS A 109 -12.57 -23.30 8.51
C LYS A 109 -11.28 -23.70 9.19
N ARG A 110 -10.20 -22.97 8.97
CA ARG A 110 -8.92 -23.18 9.67
C ARG A 110 -9.03 -22.75 11.13
N ASN A 111 -8.19 -23.32 11.99
CA ASN A 111 -8.14 -22.95 13.41
C ASN A 111 -7.92 -21.43 13.60
N ILE A 112 -7.04 -20.84 12.80
CA ILE A 112 -6.92 -19.39 12.65
C ILE A 112 -7.41 -19.06 11.22
N PRO A 113 -8.46 -18.22 11.08
CA PRO A 113 -8.93 -17.82 9.77
C PRO A 113 -7.88 -17.00 9.04
N VAL A 114 -7.72 -17.24 7.73
CA VAL A 114 -6.72 -16.53 6.94
C VAL A 114 -7.32 -15.97 5.64
N PHE A 115 -6.75 -14.86 5.20
CA PHE A 115 -6.91 -14.30 3.87
C PHE A 115 -5.65 -14.61 3.06
N GLU A 116 -5.79 -15.34 1.97
CA GLU A 116 -4.72 -15.69 1.04
C GLU A 116 -4.63 -14.65 -0.07
N VAL A 117 -3.49 -13.98 -0.19
CA VAL A 117 -3.23 -13.02 -1.27
C VAL A 117 -2.76 -13.76 -2.51
N THR A 118 -3.64 -13.90 -3.51
CA THR A 118 -3.33 -14.54 -4.80
C THR A 118 -3.48 -13.58 -5.98
N ASN A 119 -4.10 -12.41 -5.75
CA ASN A 119 -4.42 -11.46 -6.80
C ASN A 119 -4.29 -10.00 -6.32
N SER A 120 -4.18 -9.11 -7.28
CA SER A 120 -4.26 -7.66 -7.08
C SER A 120 -5.04 -7.01 -8.22
N VAL A 121 -5.64 -5.86 -8.00
CA VAL A 121 -6.25 -5.06 -9.07
C VAL A 121 -5.18 -4.22 -9.76
N ASP A 122 -4.92 -4.53 -11.03
CA ASP A 122 -4.12 -3.68 -11.92
C ASP A 122 -5.02 -2.72 -12.68
N TYR A 123 -4.57 -1.46 -12.83
CA TYR A 123 -5.38 -0.42 -13.48
C TYR A 123 -5.75 -0.74 -14.94
N LYS A 124 -4.84 -1.43 -15.67
CA LYS A 124 -5.02 -1.75 -17.09
C LYS A 124 -5.62 -3.12 -17.34
N LYS A 125 -5.28 -4.08 -16.50
CA LYS A 125 -5.58 -5.51 -16.69
C LYS A 125 -6.75 -6.00 -15.84
N GLY A 126 -7.25 -5.19 -14.88
CA GLY A 126 -8.23 -5.66 -13.90
C GLY A 126 -7.59 -6.61 -12.89
N LEU A 127 -8.16 -7.80 -12.74
CA LEU A 127 -7.61 -8.83 -11.85
C LEU A 127 -6.28 -9.37 -12.41
N ALA A 128 -5.23 -9.32 -11.64
CA ALA A 128 -3.90 -9.77 -12.01
C ALA A 128 -3.20 -10.48 -10.85
N PRO A 129 -2.27 -11.41 -11.11
CA PRO A 129 -1.46 -12.01 -10.05
C PRO A 129 -0.58 -10.94 -9.36
N PRO A 130 -0.06 -11.23 -8.16
CA PRO A 130 0.95 -10.40 -7.53
C PRO A 130 2.15 -10.18 -8.46
N LYS A 131 2.80 -9.03 -8.33
CA LYS A 131 3.94 -8.68 -9.19
C LYS A 131 5.20 -9.51 -8.94
N THR A 132 5.29 -10.15 -7.78
CA THR A 132 6.44 -10.97 -7.34
C THR A 132 5.95 -12.19 -6.58
N GLU A 133 6.74 -13.25 -6.54
CA GLU A 133 6.46 -14.45 -5.74
C GLU A 133 6.22 -14.12 -4.26
N ALA A 134 6.97 -13.19 -3.69
CA ALA A 134 6.75 -12.72 -2.32
C ALA A 134 5.36 -12.08 -2.09
N GLY A 135 4.65 -11.75 -3.16
CA GLY A 135 3.28 -11.25 -3.08
C GLY A 135 2.26 -12.32 -2.66
N TYR A 136 2.52 -13.59 -2.96
CA TYR A 136 1.69 -14.71 -2.54
C TYR A 136 1.94 -15.01 -1.06
N ARG A 137 0.93 -14.89 -0.24
CA ARG A 137 1.05 -15.09 1.21
C ARG A 137 -0.29 -15.25 1.88
N GLU A 138 -0.29 -15.88 3.03
CA GLU A 138 -1.44 -16.01 3.92
C GLU A 138 -1.36 -14.97 5.03
N LEU A 139 -2.48 -14.34 5.33
CA LEU A 139 -2.61 -13.28 6.32
C LEU A 139 -3.72 -13.64 7.30
N GLU A 140 -3.39 -13.74 8.58
CA GLU A 140 -4.34 -14.01 9.63
C GLU A 140 -5.37 -12.89 9.75
N ILE A 141 -6.64 -13.25 9.95
CA ILE A 141 -7.73 -12.33 10.24
C ILE A 141 -8.40 -12.69 11.56
N SER A 142 -8.97 -11.71 12.23
CA SER A 142 -9.70 -11.92 13.47
C SER A 142 -11.02 -12.69 13.23
N ALA A 143 -11.52 -13.33 14.28
CA ALA A 143 -12.85 -13.97 14.26
C ALA A 143 -13.94 -12.93 13.95
N SER A 144 -13.82 -11.72 14.49
CA SER A 144 -14.78 -10.65 14.24
C SER A 144 -14.83 -10.22 12.77
N LEU A 145 -13.67 -10.06 12.11
CA LEU A 145 -13.63 -9.73 10.69
C LEU A 145 -14.12 -10.89 9.83
N LYS A 146 -13.78 -12.13 10.20
CA LYS A 146 -14.31 -13.34 9.55
C LYS A 146 -15.84 -13.32 9.52
N ASP A 147 -16.48 -13.11 10.68
CA ASP A 147 -17.94 -13.15 10.78
C ASP A 147 -18.57 -12.04 9.91
N GLN A 148 -18.05 -10.82 9.96
CA GLN A 148 -18.50 -9.70 9.10
C GLN A 148 -18.33 -10.01 7.59
N LEU A 149 -17.24 -10.66 7.20
CA LEU A 149 -16.99 -11.05 5.81
C LEU A 149 -17.97 -12.15 5.38
N ILE A 150 -18.28 -13.11 6.24
CA ILE A 150 -19.28 -14.15 5.95
C ILE A 150 -20.66 -13.51 5.76
N ASP A 151 -21.08 -12.64 6.69
CA ASP A 151 -22.37 -11.95 6.60
C ASP A 151 -22.45 -11.15 5.30
N TYR A 152 -21.42 -10.37 4.98
CA TYR A 152 -21.37 -9.62 3.73
C TYR A 152 -21.40 -10.53 2.49
N MET A 153 -20.63 -11.61 2.46
CA MET A 153 -20.63 -12.56 1.33
C MET A 153 -21.99 -13.23 1.13
N ASN A 154 -22.77 -13.45 2.19
CA ASN A 154 -24.10 -14.00 2.12
C ASN A 154 -25.11 -13.04 1.45
N THR A 155 -24.82 -11.74 1.39
CA THR A 155 -25.63 -10.74 0.66
C THR A 155 -25.34 -10.71 -0.85
N LEU A 156 -24.23 -11.32 -1.29
CA LEU A 156 -23.78 -11.29 -2.68
C LEU A 156 -24.30 -12.51 -3.45
N PRO A 157 -24.48 -12.42 -4.78
CA PRO A 157 -24.77 -13.55 -5.63
C PRO A 157 -23.77 -14.71 -5.41
N GLU A 158 -24.26 -15.95 -5.41
CA GLU A 158 -23.42 -17.13 -5.14
C GLU A 158 -22.28 -17.30 -6.16
N ASP A 159 -22.52 -16.94 -7.41
CA ASP A 159 -21.55 -16.99 -8.52
C ASP A 159 -20.56 -15.81 -8.51
N GLN A 160 -20.82 -14.77 -7.73
CA GLN A 160 -19.91 -13.63 -7.62
C GLN A 160 -18.62 -14.02 -6.87
N GLN A 161 -17.55 -14.20 -7.62
CA GLN A 161 -16.25 -14.59 -7.08
C GLN A 161 -15.50 -13.43 -6.39
N CYS A 162 -15.40 -12.27 -7.05
CA CYS A 162 -14.77 -11.08 -6.45
C CYS A 162 -15.78 -10.41 -5.50
N ILE A 163 -15.46 -10.34 -4.22
CA ILE A 163 -16.43 -9.91 -3.21
C ILE A 163 -16.62 -8.39 -3.16
N PHE A 164 -15.66 -7.61 -3.63
CA PHE A 164 -15.71 -6.14 -3.60
C PHE A 164 -15.86 -5.55 -5.01
N LEU A 165 -16.98 -5.84 -5.67
CA LEU A 165 -17.35 -5.20 -6.93
C LEU A 165 -18.40 -4.10 -6.68
N ASN A 166 -18.44 -3.11 -7.56
CA ASN A 166 -19.49 -2.11 -7.57
C ASN A 166 -20.73 -2.63 -8.35
N SER A 167 -21.80 -1.87 -8.36
CA SER A 167 -23.06 -2.20 -9.05
C SER A 167 -22.94 -2.39 -10.58
N LYS A 168 -21.76 -2.16 -11.16
CA LYS A 168 -21.45 -2.37 -12.58
C LYS A 168 -20.45 -3.51 -12.78
N ASP A 169 -20.33 -4.40 -11.81
CA ASP A 169 -19.39 -5.54 -11.79
C ASP A 169 -17.93 -5.15 -12.02
N LYS A 170 -17.55 -3.94 -11.59
CA LYS A 170 -16.18 -3.42 -11.68
C LYS A 170 -15.56 -3.24 -10.31
N PHE A 171 -14.23 -3.35 -10.24
CA PHE A 171 -13.49 -3.02 -9.03
C PHE A 171 -13.68 -1.55 -8.65
N HIS A 172 -13.85 -1.28 -7.36
CA HIS A 172 -13.95 0.09 -6.85
C HIS A 172 -12.72 0.91 -7.16
N ASP A 173 -12.89 2.17 -7.54
CA ASP A 173 -11.79 3.09 -7.73
C ASP A 173 -11.14 3.50 -6.41
N LEU A 174 -9.82 3.59 -6.41
CA LEU A 174 -9.07 4.06 -5.24
C LEU A 174 -9.41 5.50 -4.85
N SER A 175 -9.74 6.35 -5.82
CA SER A 175 -10.19 7.74 -5.56
C SER A 175 -11.45 7.75 -4.70
N ASN A 176 -12.46 6.95 -5.05
CA ASN A 176 -13.71 6.89 -4.30
C ASN A 176 -13.50 6.36 -2.87
N MET A 177 -12.58 5.40 -2.70
CA MET A 177 -12.19 4.91 -1.37
C MET A 177 -11.50 6.00 -0.55
N ILE A 178 -10.62 6.80 -1.18
CA ILE A 178 -9.96 7.94 -0.53
C ILE A 178 -10.98 8.98 -0.12
N ASP A 179 -11.89 9.35 -1.01
CA ASP A 179 -12.93 10.35 -0.75
C ASP A 179 -13.84 9.93 0.41
N ALA A 180 -14.19 8.64 0.49
CA ALA A 180 -14.97 8.10 1.60
C ALA A 180 -14.19 8.15 2.92
N LEU A 181 -12.90 7.80 2.89
CA LEU A 181 -12.01 7.89 4.05
C LEU A 181 -11.83 9.35 4.49
N ASP A 182 -11.63 10.28 3.57
CA ASP A 182 -11.46 11.69 3.88
C ASP A 182 -12.69 12.26 4.57
N LYS A 183 -13.89 11.99 4.05
CA LYS A 183 -15.17 12.40 4.67
C LYS A 183 -15.30 11.83 6.09
N ALA A 184 -14.97 10.57 6.31
CA ALA A 184 -15.00 9.97 7.65
C ALA A 184 -14.00 10.64 8.60
N VAL A 185 -12.77 10.90 8.15
CA VAL A 185 -11.73 11.56 8.95
C VAL A 185 -12.10 13.02 9.27
N GLU A 186 -12.62 13.75 8.27
CA GLU A 186 -13.08 15.13 8.44
C GLU A 186 -14.27 15.25 9.39
N SER A 187 -15.24 14.34 9.32
CA SER A 187 -16.40 14.32 10.23
C SER A 187 -16.00 14.08 11.70
N LEU A 188 -14.85 13.46 11.93
CA LEU A 188 -14.25 13.25 13.25
C LEU A 188 -13.29 14.39 13.66
N ASN A 189 -13.17 15.45 12.86
CA ASN A 189 -12.20 16.53 13.04
C ASN A 189 -10.74 16.06 13.13
N LEU A 190 -10.40 15.02 12.38
CA LEU A 190 -9.07 14.42 12.35
C LEU A 190 -8.30 14.76 11.09
N LYS A 191 -6.98 14.53 11.11
CA LYS A 191 -6.10 14.64 9.95
C LYS A 191 -5.14 13.47 9.94
N LEU A 192 -5.18 12.64 8.88
CA LEU A 192 -4.31 11.47 8.77
C LEU A 192 -2.82 11.85 8.87
N PRO A 193 -2.03 11.10 9.64
CA PRO A 193 -0.60 11.38 9.87
C PRO A 193 0.29 10.95 8.70
N VAL A 194 -0.29 10.61 7.55
CA VAL A 194 0.42 10.08 6.39
C VAL A 194 0.07 10.84 5.12
N ALA A 195 1.05 11.00 4.23
CA ALA A 195 0.82 11.65 2.93
C ALA A 195 0.06 10.75 1.94
N ARG A 196 0.22 9.43 2.06
CA ARG A 196 -0.37 8.44 1.15
C ARG A 196 -1.58 7.77 1.80
N LYS A 197 -2.74 8.42 1.71
CA LYS A 197 -3.99 8.04 2.38
C LYS A 197 -4.43 6.60 2.08
N THR A 198 -4.33 6.13 0.84
CA THR A 198 -4.68 4.75 0.46
C THR A 198 -3.89 3.68 1.20
N TYR A 199 -2.70 4.01 1.66
CA TYR A 199 -1.82 3.10 2.39
C TYR A 199 -1.87 3.32 3.91
N PHE A 200 -2.74 4.18 4.41
CA PHE A 200 -2.78 4.56 5.82
C PHE A 200 -2.94 3.33 6.73
N PHE A 201 -3.96 2.53 6.53
CA PHE A 201 -4.22 1.37 7.39
C PHE A 201 -3.09 0.34 7.36
N ARG A 202 -2.54 0.06 6.17
CA ARG A 202 -1.36 -0.80 6.05
C ARG A 202 -0.15 -0.20 6.78
N HIS A 203 0.11 1.09 6.60
CA HIS A 203 1.24 1.76 7.23
C HIS A 203 1.07 1.81 8.75
N TRP A 204 -0.13 2.11 9.22
CA TRP A 204 -0.45 2.09 10.64
C TRP A 204 -0.24 0.71 11.26
N ASN A 205 -0.81 -0.33 10.69
CA ASN A 205 -0.73 -1.69 11.21
C ASN A 205 0.72 -2.19 11.29
N VAL A 206 1.49 -2.07 10.20
CA VAL A 206 2.90 -2.47 10.17
C VAL A 206 3.73 -1.69 11.20
N SER A 207 3.49 -0.38 11.31
CA SER A 207 4.18 0.47 12.29
C SER A 207 3.82 0.08 13.72
N TYR A 208 2.56 -0.26 13.97
CA TYR A 208 2.07 -0.70 15.26
C TYR A 208 2.70 -2.05 15.67
N TRP A 209 2.79 -3.01 14.76
CA TRP A 209 3.47 -4.29 15.04
C TRP A 209 4.95 -4.12 15.38
N CYS A 210 5.65 -3.22 14.70
CA CYS A 210 7.03 -2.90 15.06
C CYS A 210 7.11 -2.23 16.44
N TYR A 211 6.16 -1.34 16.74
CA TYR A 211 6.06 -0.69 18.06
C TYR A 211 5.80 -1.69 19.18
N GLN A 212 4.92 -2.67 18.96
CA GLN A 212 4.64 -3.75 19.90
C GLN A 212 5.74 -4.83 19.99
N GLY A 213 6.78 -4.72 19.15
CA GLY A 213 7.85 -5.70 19.13
C GLY A 213 7.49 -7.03 18.45
N LYS A 214 6.34 -7.12 17.74
CA LYS A 214 5.96 -8.32 16.99
C LYS A 214 6.96 -8.61 15.89
N TYR A 215 7.47 -7.58 15.21
CA TYR A 215 8.50 -7.68 14.20
C TYR A 215 9.71 -6.82 14.59
N THR A 216 10.81 -7.48 14.87
CA THR A 216 12.12 -6.86 15.17
C THR A 216 13.13 -7.11 14.04
N ASN A 217 12.85 -8.10 13.19
CA ASN A 217 13.67 -8.50 12.06
C ASN A 217 13.03 -8.01 10.74
N PRO A 218 13.77 -7.28 9.87
CA PRO A 218 13.23 -6.80 8.61
C PRO A 218 12.86 -7.93 7.62
N PHE A 219 13.45 -9.11 7.71
CA PHE A 219 13.11 -10.25 6.85
C PHE A 219 11.72 -10.79 7.14
N ASP A 220 11.37 -10.98 8.43
CA ASP A 220 10.08 -11.50 8.85
C ASP A 220 8.96 -10.51 8.46
N LEU A 221 9.21 -9.22 8.67
CA LEU A 221 8.28 -8.18 8.26
C LEU A 221 8.15 -8.09 6.74
N ALA A 222 9.25 -8.28 5.98
CA ALA A 222 9.24 -8.30 4.52
C ALA A 222 8.37 -9.44 3.99
N THR A 223 8.53 -10.63 4.54
CA THR A 223 7.73 -11.82 4.21
C THR A 223 6.25 -11.56 4.45
N HIS A 224 5.90 -11.05 5.63
CA HIS A 224 4.51 -10.71 5.95
C HIS A 224 3.92 -9.63 5.03
N MET A 225 4.70 -8.59 4.74
CA MET A 225 4.27 -7.51 3.85
C MET A 225 4.21 -7.93 2.37
N GLY A 226 4.85 -9.01 1.98
CA GLY A 226 5.06 -9.37 0.57
C GLY A 226 5.90 -8.31 -0.16
N ASP A 227 6.96 -7.82 0.47
CA ASP A 227 7.84 -6.77 -0.03
C ASP A 227 9.29 -7.25 0.00
N LEU A 228 10.08 -6.87 -1.01
CA LEU A 228 11.47 -7.28 -1.15
C LEU A 228 12.48 -6.19 -0.75
N ASP A 229 12.02 -4.96 -0.53
CA ASP A 229 12.90 -3.84 -0.16
C ASP A 229 13.19 -3.81 1.35
N LEU A 230 14.10 -4.68 1.77
CA LEU A 230 14.54 -4.76 3.17
C LEU A 230 15.09 -3.44 3.71
N LYS A 231 15.77 -2.64 2.87
CA LYS A 231 16.29 -1.34 3.27
C LYS A 231 15.15 -0.37 3.58
N PHE A 232 14.12 -0.35 2.74
CA PHE A 232 12.92 0.46 2.98
C PHE A 232 12.22 0.02 4.27
N ILE A 233 12.00 -1.29 4.45
CA ILE A 233 11.34 -1.88 5.62
C ILE A 233 12.11 -1.54 6.90
N ASN A 234 13.42 -1.78 6.91
CA ASN A 234 14.25 -1.52 8.08
C ASN A 234 14.24 -0.02 8.45
N THR A 235 14.37 0.86 7.45
CA THR A 235 14.44 2.32 7.70
C THR A 235 13.10 2.92 8.11
N ASN A 236 12.00 2.49 7.48
CA ASN A 236 10.70 3.15 7.65
C ASN A 236 9.84 2.52 8.75
N TYR A 237 10.11 1.28 9.14
CA TYR A 237 9.34 0.57 10.14
C TYR A 237 10.20 0.11 11.32
N ILE A 238 11.15 -0.82 11.13
CA ILE A 238 11.90 -1.41 12.24
C ILE A 238 12.63 -0.33 13.04
N LYS A 239 13.59 0.38 12.43
CA LYS A 239 14.38 1.42 13.14
C LYS A 239 13.55 2.59 13.66
N LYS A 240 12.40 2.85 13.03
CA LYS A 240 11.56 4.00 13.37
C LYS A 240 10.64 3.71 14.55
N TYR A 241 10.15 2.50 14.67
CA TYR A 241 9.09 2.14 15.62
C TYR A 241 9.47 1.08 16.64
N SER A 242 10.48 0.22 16.38
CA SER A 242 10.94 -0.68 17.44
C SER A 242 11.42 0.14 18.62
N VAL A 243 10.87 -0.14 19.78
CA VAL A 243 11.38 0.39 21.02
C VAL A 243 12.78 -0.17 21.16
N SER A 244 13.81 0.68 21.15
CA SER A 244 15.12 0.29 21.61
C SER A 244 14.90 -0.30 23.01
N LYS A 245 15.21 -1.58 23.20
CA LYS A 245 15.38 -2.12 24.53
C LYS A 245 16.55 -1.31 25.10
N GLU A 246 16.25 -0.19 25.72
CA GLU A 246 17.21 0.49 26.57
C GLU A 246 17.71 -0.58 27.53
N SER A 247 18.99 -0.79 27.47
CA SER A 247 19.73 -1.72 28.28
C SER A 247 19.10 -1.82 29.65
N VAL A 248 18.55 -2.99 30.01
CA VAL A 248 18.37 -3.37 31.38
C VAL A 248 19.77 -3.27 31.98
N LYS A 249 20.07 -2.15 32.61
CA LYS A 249 21.26 -2.04 33.45
C LYS A 249 21.02 -3.00 34.59
N TYR A 250 21.68 -4.15 34.55
CA TYR A 250 21.84 -4.99 35.71
C TYR A 250 22.60 -4.14 36.74
N SER A 251 21.87 -3.61 37.72
CA SER A 251 22.42 -3.06 38.96
C SER A 251 22.66 -4.19 39.93
#